data_990e0313a8f4f65bfa3c920261d345e1
#
_entry.id   990e0313a8f4f65bfa3c920261d345e1
#
_cell.length_a   1.000
_cell.length_b   1.000
_cell.length_c   1.000
_cell.angle_alpha   90.00
_cell.angle_beta   90.00
_cell.angle_gamma   90.00
#
_symmetry.space_group_name_H-M   'P 1'
#
loop_
_entity.id
_entity.type
_entity.pdbx_description
1 polymer ?
#
loop_
_entity_poly.entity_id
_entity_poly.type
_entity_poly.pdbx_seq_one_letter_code
_entity_poly.pdbx_strand_id
1 'polypeptide(L)'
;MANITTVYQRSLLTMIALGIGTGFLLKFRFPISETTESLIDMAGDVLLTLLQMFAVPLIVTSVISGVTALNTKLSGKAAVYILIYVCGSTATAVSIGLFLVLTIEPGADTETEDFESNMAPESFFLAFFEHYESEVVEVSLIDNNIDYESGQNDTELKIKGEYVDGANMLGLIVWSFTIGILINRAGRRGKVAVNAARELNNAIKIIFKYILWYMPIGIYFLMITHVLEIEDWTEVIKLGKLIMVLFLGFAVHSIIGLPIIYFAFTRENPFLIYRQVYKALINALTMASSSATLPVTLQCCEENMKVDVRFCRLTLPIVSTINMNGMAIYEVVAAVFIAELAHINLSASYIISIGLTSAVASFGAAGVPMLGPASTILILTSVGLPAKDVSILMVFEWFVDHFATMVNVLGDCFGIGIISHLCQNELKELDHSASGRSIVQIELDLSCLEPNDQLIPS
;
A
#
# COMPACT_ATOMS: atom_id res chain seq x y z
N MET A 1 5.39 -7.75 -23.10
CA MET A 1 5.54 -7.38 -21.69
C MET A 1 5.83 -8.58 -20.79
N ALA A 2 5.12 -9.71 -20.89
CA ALA A 2 5.34 -10.89 -20.04
C ALA A 2 6.80 -11.40 -19.98
N ASN A 3 7.54 -11.42 -21.10
CA ASN A 3 8.93 -11.84 -21.11
C ASN A 3 9.88 -10.92 -20.33
N ILE A 4 9.64 -9.61 -20.32
CA ILE A 4 10.50 -8.63 -19.61
C ILE A 4 10.31 -8.78 -18.11
N THR A 5 9.08 -8.93 -17.64
CA THR A 5 8.76 -9.12 -16.21
C THR A 5 9.37 -10.42 -15.69
N THR A 6 9.28 -11.51 -16.46
CA THR A 6 9.87 -12.79 -16.08
C THR A 6 11.40 -12.75 -16.01
N VAL A 7 12.05 -12.04 -16.94
CA VAL A 7 13.52 -11.83 -16.92
C VAL A 7 13.92 -11.00 -15.72
N TYR A 8 13.21 -9.93 -15.43
CA TYR A 8 13.44 -9.07 -14.28
C TYR A 8 13.32 -9.85 -12.95
N GLN A 9 12.24 -10.62 -12.77
CA GLN A 9 12.03 -11.43 -11.57
C GLN A 9 13.12 -12.49 -11.39
N ARG A 10 13.56 -13.14 -12.48
CA ARG A 10 14.67 -14.09 -12.44
C ARG A 10 15.99 -13.41 -12.05
N SER A 11 16.27 -12.22 -12.60
CA SER A 11 17.48 -11.47 -12.23
C SER A 11 17.47 -11.08 -10.75
N LEU A 12 16.32 -10.65 -10.22
CA LEU A 12 16.16 -10.30 -8.82
C LEU A 12 16.44 -11.51 -7.90
N LEU A 13 15.78 -12.64 -8.15
CA LEU A 13 16.01 -13.89 -7.41
C LEU A 13 17.47 -14.35 -7.46
N THR A 14 18.09 -14.24 -8.63
CA THR A 14 19.49 -14.61 -8.80
C THR A 14 20.39 -13.70 -7.97
N MET A 15 20.13 -12.40 -7.95
CA MET A 15 20.90 -11.42 -7.18
C MET A 15 20.71 -11.58 -5.66
N ILE A 16 19.51 -11.91 -5.19
CA ILE A 16 19.25 -12.25 -3.78
C ILE A 16 20.09 -13.48 -3.39
N ALA A 17 20.00 -14.57 -4.17
CA ALA A 17 20.75 -15.80 -3.87
C ALA A 17 22.27 -15.59 -3.92
N LEU A 18 22.76 -14.82 -4.90
CA LEU A 18 24.17 -14.45 -5.00
C LEU A 18 24.60 -13.54 -3.84
N GLY A 19 23.78 -12.57 -3.45
CA GLY A 19 24.06 -11.68 -2.32
C GLY A 19 24.20 -12.45 -1.01
N ILE A 20 23.24 -13.32 -0.72
CA ILE A 20 23.30 -14.20 0.46
C ILE A 20 24.56 -15.10 0.41
N GLY A 21 24.81 -15.77 -0.72
CA GLY A 21 25.99 -16.63 -0.88
C GLY A 21 27.31 -15.87 -0.74
N THR A 22 27.41 -14.68 -1.32
CA THR A 22 28.59 -13.81 -1.20
C THR A 22 28.75 -13.29 0.23
N GLY A 23 27.66 -12.89 0.89
CA GLY A 23 27.67 -12.45 2.29
C GLY A 23 28.21 -13.53 3.23
N PHE A 24 27.72 -14.77 3.12
CA PHE A 24 28.26 -15.89 3.89
C PHE A 24 29.73 -16.20 3.54
N LEU A 25 30.11 -16.14 2.27
CA LEU A 25 31.50 -16.35 1.86
C LEU A 25 32.42 -15.30 2.49
N LEU A 26 32.04 -14.04 2.46
CA LEU A 26 32.78 -12.94 3.07
C LEU A 26 32.86 -13.10 4.59
N LYS A 27 31.74 -13.39 5.25
CA LYS A 27 31.67 -13.54 6.70
C LYS A 27 32.57 -14.66 7.24
N PHE A 28 32.64 -15.81 6.55
CA PHE A 28 33.34 -16.98 7.05
C PHE A 28 34.75 -17.19 6.52
N ARG A 29 35.10 -16.60 5.32
CA ARG A 29 36.36 -16.89 4.64
C ARG A 29 37.29 -15.70 4.51
N PHE A 30 36.79 -14.49 4.48
CA PHE A 30 37.59 -13.30 4.22
C PHE A 30 37.26 -12.22 5.26
N PRO A 31 38.23 -11.89 6.14
CA PRO A 31 38.08 -10.75 7.02
C PRO A 31 37.98 -9.47 6.16
N ILE A 32 36.88 -8.78 6.23
CA ILE A 32 36.64 -7.56 5.46
C ILE A 32 37.14 -6.38 6.29
N SER A 33 37.76 -5.39 5.66
CA SER A 33 38.09 -4.15 6.32
C SER A 33 36.84 -3.29 6.46
N GLU A 34 36.74 -2.50 7.53
CA GLU A 34 35.64 -1.54 7.76
C GLU A 34 35.35 -0.65 6.54
N THR A 35 36.41 -0.27 5.79
CA THR A 35 36.25 0.52 4.55
C THR A 35 35.52 -0.25 3.45
N THR A 36 35.75 -1.57 3.34
CA THR A 36 35.09 -2.39 2.33
C THR A 36 33.63 -2.64 2.71
N GLU A 37 33.35 -2.85 3.98
CA GLU A 37 32.00 -2.98 4.54
C GLU A 37 31.21 -1.71 4.26
N SER A 38 31.72 -0.53 4.62
CA SER A 38 31.10 0.78 4.35
C SER A 38 30.82 1.01 2.84
N LEU A 39 31.68 0.52 1.94
CA LEU A 39 31.44 0.63 0.49
C LEU A 39 30.31 -0.30 0.02
N ILE A 40 30.18 -1.48 0.63
CA ILE A 40 29.08 -2.42 0.36
C ILE A 40 27.75 -1.80 0.82
N ASP A 41 27.72 -1.28 2.04
CA ASP A 41 26.54 -0.62 2.62
C ASP A 41 26.09 0.57 1.77
N MET A 42 27.04 1.43 1.39
CA MET A 42 26.74 2.59 0.55
C MET A 42 26.04 2.19 -0.76
N ALA A 43 26.43 1.07 -1.38
CA ALA A 43 25.79 0.62 -2.62
C ALA A 43 24.35 0.12 -2.39
N GLY A 44 24.07 -0.46 -1.24
CA GLY A 44 22.72 -0.84 -0.79
C GLY A 44 21.87 0.39 -0.44
N ASP A 45 22.44 1.32 0.33
CA ASP A 45 21.78 2.55 0.78
C ASP A 45 21.35 3.46 -0.36
N VAL A 46 22.10 3.48 -1.47
CA VAL A 46 21.69 4.20 -2.68
C VAL A 46 20.32 3.71 -3.16
N LEU A 47 20.02 2.41 -3.10
CA LEU A 47 18.70 1.90 -3.47
C LEU A 47 17.61 2.43 -2.54
N LEU A 48 17.83 2.33 -1.22
CA LEU A 48 16.87 2.81 -0.21
C LEU A 48 16.60 4.31 -0.38
N THR A 49 17.66 5.11 -0.53
CA THR A 49 17.56 6.56 -0.74
C THR A 49 16.77 6.90 -2.00
N LEU A 50 17.03 6.18 -3.11
CA LEU A 50 16.28 6.37 -4.35
C LEU A 50 14.78 6.03 -4.18
N LEU A 51 14.45 4.93 -3.50
CA LEU A 51 13.07 4.54 -3.23
C LEU A 51 12.36 5.59 -2.36
N GLN A 52 13.00 6.04 -1.29
CA GLN A 52 12.46 7.09 -0.39
C GLN A 52 12.20 8.40 -1.13
N MET A 53 13.17 8.85 -1.96
CA MET A 53 13.05 10.11 -2.71
C MET A 53 11.82 10.11 -3.63
N PHE A 54 11.47 8.98 -4.23
CA PHE A 54 10.35 8.89 -5.16
C PHE A 54 9.04 8.42 -4.51
N ALA A 55 9.07 7.83 -3.31
CA ALA A 55 7.87 7.38 -2.61
C ALA A 55 6.89 8.55 -2.37
N VAL A 56 7.39 9.66 -1.87
CA VAL A 56 6.58 10.84 -1.53
C VAL A 56 5.87 11.45 -2.75
N PRO A 57 6.57 11.83 -3.84
CA PRO A 57 5.92 12.34 -5.04
C PRO A 57 4.94 11.34 -5.65
N LEU A 58 5.27 10.05 -5.61
CA LEU A 58 4.42 8.99 -6.15
C LEU A 58 3.12 8.86 -5.36
N ILE A 59 3.19 8.81 -4.01
CA ILE A 59 2.02 8.71 -3.13
C ILE A 59 1.13 9.94 -3.32
N VAL A 60 1.68 11.14 -3.23
CA VAL A 60 0.94 12.41 -3.37
C VAL A 60 0.18 12.46 -4.71
N THR A 61 0.88 12.20 -5.81
CA THR A 61 0.25 12.28 -7.14
C THR A 61 -0.73 11.14 -7.39
N SER A 62 -0.49 9.95 -6.82
CA SER A 62 -1.41 8.81 -6.93
C SER A 62 -2.70 9.04 -6.15
N VAL A 63 -2.62 9.58 -4.94
CA VAL A 63 -3.79 9.96 -4.13
C VAL A 63 -4.62 11.02 -4.87
N ILE A 64 -4.00 12.11 -5.32
CA ILE A 64 -4.71 13.16 -6.09
C ILE A 64 -5.35 12.57 -7.35
N SER A 65 -4.60 11.78 -8.12
CA SER A 65 -5.10 11.15 -9.36
C SER A 65 -6.25 10.17 -9.08
N GLY A 66 -6.14 9.34 -8.03
CA GLY A 66 -7.17 8.40 -7.61
C GLY A 66 -8.47 9.09 -7.18
N VAL A 67 -8.36 10.08 -6.28
CA VAL A 67 -9.51 10.84 -5.78
C VAL A 67 -10.19 11.63 -6.91
N THR A 68 -9.43 12.23 -7.81
CA THR A 68 -10.00 12.98 -8.95
C THR A 68 -10.64 12.06 -9.99
N ALA A 69 -10.24 10.81 -10.09
CA ALA A 69 -10.83 9.84 -11.00
C ALA A 69 -12.26 9.43 -10.58
N LEU A 70 -12.58 9.48 -9.28
CA LEU A 70 -13.88 9.06 -8.74
C LEU A 70 -15.08 9.80 -9.34
N ASN A 71 -14.95 11.06 -9.75
CA ASN A 71 -16.10 11.90 -10.14
C ASN A 71 -16.22 12.22 -11.64
N THR A 72 -15.23 11.90 -12.45
CA THR A 72 -15.25 12.34 -13.86
C THR A 72 -16.13 11.49 -14.75
N LYS A 73 -16.53 10.29 -14.30
CA LYS A 73 -17.21 9.31 -15.16
C LYS A 73 -18.31 8.49 -14.47
N LEU A 74 -18.42 8.50 -13.13
CA LEU A 74 -19.38 7.71 -12.38
C LEU A 74 -20.59 8.54 -11.92
N SER A 75 -21.72 7.86 -11.67
CA SER A 75 -22.83 8.40 -10.88
C SER A 75 -22.31 8.76 -9.48
N GLY A 76 -22.79 9.86 -8.90
CA GLY A 76 -22.37 10.31 -7.57
C GLY A 76 -22.56 9.24 -6.49
N LYS A 77 -23.59 8.38 -6.61
CA LYS A 77 -23.85 7.29 -5.67
C LYS A 77 -22.82 6.17 -5.81
N ALA A 78 -22.47 5.76 -7.02
CA ALA A 78 -21.47 4.74 -7.25
C ALA A 78 -20.09 5.16 -6.68
N ALA A 79 -19.72 6.44 -6.82
CA ALA A 79 -18.49 6.98 -6.22
C ALA A 79 -18.52 6.90 -4.67
N VAL A 80 -19.66 7.18 -4.04
CA VAL A 80 -19.82 7.04 -2.59
C VAL A 80 -19.72 5.59 -2.15
N TYR A 81 -20.35 4.66 -2.88
CA TYR A 81 -20.26 3.22 -2.57
C TYR A 81 -18.84 2.68 -2.71
N ILE A 82 -18.08 3.13 -3.73
CA ILE A 82 -16.66 2.80 -3.86
C ILE A 82 -15.90 3.26 -2.62
N LEU A 83 -16.08 4.51 -2.23
CA LEU A 83 -15.37 5.08 -1.08
C LEU A 83 -15.70 4.31 0.22
N ILE A 84 -16.98 4.05 0.47
CA ILE A 84 -17.42 3.29 1.66
C ILE A 84 -16.81 1.88 1.65
N TYR A 85 -16.83 1.20 0.50
CA TYR A 85 -16.26 -0.13 0.37
C TYR A 85 -14.74 -0.11 0.63
N VAL A 86 -14.02 0.77 -0.04
CA VAL A 86 -12.55 0.85 0.08
C VAL A 86 -12.15 1.19 1.51
N CYS A 87 -12.76 2.21 2.14
CA CYS A 87 -12.48 2.54 3.53
C CYS A 87 -12.82 1.37 4.48
N GLY A 88 -13.95 0.71 4.30
CA GLY A 88 -14.38 -0.42 5.13
C GLY A 88 -13.47 -1.66 4.96
N SER A 89 -13.11 -2.02 3.74
CA SER A 89 -12.22 -3.16 3.47
C SER A 89 -10.80 -2.91 3.97
N THR A 90 -10.26 -1.69 3.79
CA THR A 90 -8.95 -1.30 4.30
C THR A 90 -8.92 -1.25 5.82
N ALA A 91 -9.95 -0.69 6.47
CA ALA A 91 -10.04 -0.69 7.93
C ALA A 91 -10.08 -2.12 8.50
N THR A 92 -10.80 -3.04 7.83
CA THR A 92 -10.82 -4.46 8.20
C THR A 92 -9.44 -5.11 8.02
N ALA A 93 -8.75 -4.81 6.92
CA ALA A 93 -7.41 -5.31 6.63
C ALA A 93 -6.40 -4.87 7.70
N VAL A 94 -6.35 -3.57 8.00
CA VAL A 94 -5.50 -2.98 9.04
C VAL A 94 -5.81 -3.56 10.42
N SER A 95 -7.09 -3.71 10.77
CA SER A 95 -7.50 -4.28 12.06
C SER A 95 -7.06 -5.74 12.22
N ILE A 96 -7.14 -6.54 11.15
CA ILE A 96 -6.65 -7.93 11.15
C ILE A 96 -5.12 -7.93 11.29
N GLY A 97 -4.41 -7.09 10.54
CA GLY A 97 -2.95 -6.96 10.64
C GLY A 97 -2.49 -6.59 12.05
N LEU A 98 -3.09 -5.54 12.64
CA LEU A 98 -2.82 -5.12 14.01
C LEU A 98 -3.10 -6.22 15.03
N PHE A 99 -4.27 -6.85 14.94
CA PHE A 99 -4.62 -7.92 15.87
C PHE A 99 -3.59 -9.06 15.86
N LEU A 100 -3.17 -9.47 14.66
CA LEU A 100 -2.23 -10.59 14.52
C LEU A 100 -0.82 -10.20 14.96
N VAL A 101 -0.30 -9.03 14.57
CA VAL A 101 1.05 -8.64 14.94
C VAL A 101 1.18 -8.39 16.44
N LEU A 102 0.21 -7.74 17.07
CA LEU A 102 0.18 -7.50 18.52
C LEU A 102 -0.10 -8.76 19.35
N THR A 103 -0.64 -9.83 18.74
CA THR A 103 -0.87 -11.10 19.44
C THR A 103 0.34 -12.04 19.35
N ILE A 104 1.06 -11.99 18.22
CA ILE A 104 2.17 -12.92 17.94
C ILE A 104 3.52 -12.28 18.30
N GLU A 105 3.60 -10.95 18.31
CA GLU A 105 4.79 -10.16 18.66
C GLU A 105 6.06 -10.71 17.98
N PRO A 106 6.11 -10.67 16.62
CA PRO A 106 7.18 -11.33 15.89
C PRO A 106 8.56 -10.75 16.12
N GLY A 107 8.65 -9.46 16.48
CA GLY A 107 9.89 -8.74 16.73
C GLY A 107 10.36 -8.74 18.19
N ALA A 108 9.48 -9.12 19.13
CA ALA A 108 9.79 -9.07 20.56
C ALA A 108 10.88 -10.06 20.98
N ASP A 109 11.74 -9.62 21.88
CA ASP A 109 12.68 -10.49 22.61
C ASP A 109 12.02 -11.09 23.85
N THR A 110 12.61 -12.20 24.32
CA THR A 110 12.09 -12.94 25.48
C THR A 110 12.31 -12.17 26.81
N GLU A 111 13.15 -11.15 26.78
CA GLU A 111 13.45 -10.26 27.90
C GLU A 111 13.15 -8.83 27.49
N THR A 112 11.94 -8.36 27.75
CA THR A 112 11.54 -6.96 27.54
C THR A 112 11.90 -6.13 28.77
N GLU A 113 12.83 -5.19 28.63
CA GLU A 113 12.88 -4.05 29.52
C GLU A 113 11.72 -3.11 29.17
N ASP A 114 10.90 -2.79 30.16
CA ASP A 114 9.71 -1.94 30.02
C ASP A 114 10.12 -0.51 29.66
N PHE A 115 10.08 -0.16 28.39
CA PHE A 115 10.25 1.20 27.91
C PHE A 115 8.89 1.93 27.92
N GLU A 116 8.64 2.77 28.91
CA GLU A 116 7.48 3.65 28.91
C GLU A 116 7.69 4.83 27.95
N SER A 117 7.04 4.80 26.81
CA SER A 117 6.94 5.99 25.93
C SER A 117 5.72 6.83 26.32
N ASN A 118 5.95 7.95 26.98
CA ASN A 118 4.92 8.91 27.33
C ASN A 118 4.62 9.85 26.14
N MET A 119 3.74 9.41 25.22
CA MET A 119 3.22 10.26 24.17
C MET A 119 1.92 10.91 24.62
N ALA A 120 1.87 12.22 24.75
CA ALA A 120 0.65 12.93 25.10
C ALA A 120 -0.40 12.86 23.97
N PRO A 121 -1.72 12.77 24.27
CA PRO A 121 -2.79 12.73 23.26
C PRO A 121 -2.80 13.93 22.30
N GLU A 122 -2.21 15.06 22.72
CA GLU A 122 -2.14 16.29 21.92
C GLU A 122 -1.26 16.12 20.67
N SER A 123 -0.32 15.20 20.67
CA SER A 123 0.60 14.96 19.54
C SER A 123 -0.06 14.31 18.33
N PHE A 124 -1.19 13.60 18.47
CA PHE A 124 -1.89 12.99 17.33
C PHE A 124 -2.41 14.03 16.33
N PHE A 125 -2.99 15.14 16.78
CA PHE A 125 -3.44 16.21 15.89
C PHE A 125 -2.27 17.02 15.31
N LEU A 126 -1.22 17.23 16.09
CA LEU A 126 -0.01 17.92 15.65
C LEU A 126 0.74 17.13 14.57
N ALA A 127 0.69 15.79 14.61
CA ALA A 127 1.26 14.93 13.57
C ALA A 127 0.73 15.19 12.14
N PHE A 128 -0.42 15.87 11.98
CA PHE A 128 -0.91 16.33 10.67
C PHE A 128 -0.26 17.64 10.18
N PHE A 129 0.39 18.38 11.06
CA PHE A 129 0.88 19.74 10.77
C PHE A 129 2.39 19.87 10.98
N GLU A 130 2.97 19.14 11.91
CA GLU A 130 4.38 19.24 12.31
C GLU A 130 5.08 17.90 12.16
N HIS A 131 6.38 17.93 11.87
CA HIS A 131 7.20 16.72 11.80
C HIS A 131 7.77 16.43 13.18
N TYR A 132 7.47 15.25 13.72
CA TYR A 132 7.92 14.81 15.03
C TYR A 132 8.86 13.61 14.86
N GLU A 133 10.05 13.71 15.42
CA GLU A 133 11.05 12.65 15.39
C GLU A 133 11.38 12.25 16.84
N SER A 134 11.41 10.95 17.11
CA SER A 134 11.85 10.43 18.39
C SER A 134 13.24 9.84 18.24
N GLU A 135 14.15 10.33 19.06
CA GLU A 135 15.51 9.84 19.15
C GLU A 135 15.68 9.07 20.47
N VAL A 136 16.32 7.90 20.39
CA VAL A 136 16.67 7.13 21.58
C VAL A 136 17.92 7.77 22.19
N VAL A 137 17.77 8.43 23.33
CA VAL A 137 18.86 9.10 24.02
C VAL A 137 19.24 8.31 25.25
N GLU A 138 20.53 7.99 25.39
CA GLU A 138 21.07 7.46 26.63
C GLU A 138 21.08 8.55 27.71
N VAL A 139 20.21 8.42 28.70
CA VAL A 139 20.17 9.34 29.84
C VAL A 139 20.93 8.69 31.00
N SER A 140 22.09 9.26 31.34
CA SER A 140 22.78 8.90 32.57
C SER A 140 21.98 9.40 33.79
N LEU A 141 21.50 8.51 34.60
CA LEU A 141 20.87 8.87 35.89
C LEU A 141 21.95 9.46 36.83
N ILE A 142 22.02 10.78 36.86
CA ILE A 142 22.74 11.49 37.89
C ILE A 142 21.81 11.53 39.11
N ASP A 143 21.92 10.54 39.98
CA ASP A 143 21.26 10.57 41.29
C ASP A 143 21.95 11.63 42.16
N ASN A 144 21.24 12.70 42.50
CA ASN A 144 21.70 13.80 43.33
C ASN A 144 21.76 13.44 44.83
N ASN A 145 21.77 12.17 45.18
CA ASN A 145 21.99 11.74 46.54
C ASN A 145 23.33 11.02 46.69
N ILE A 146 24.21 11.74 47.34
CA ILE A 146 25.55 11.33 47.74
C ILE A 146 25.46 10.11 48.65
N ASP A 147 25.92 8.94 48.16
CA ASP A 147 26.68 8.03 49.00
C ASP A 147 27.58 7.13 48.13
N TYR A 148 28.82 7.04 48.53
CA TYR A 148 29.94 6.38 47.86
C TYR A 148 29.77 4.85 47.82
N GLU A 149 30.25 4.29 46.70
CA GLU A 149 30.53 2.86 46.44
C GLU A 149 29.46 2.06 45.67
N SER A 150 29.47 2.23 44.36
CA SER A 150 29.59 1.14 43.37
C SER A 150 29.48 1.71 41.97
N GLY A 151 30.54 1.58 41.20
CA GLY A 151 30.61 2.09 39.83
C GLY A 151 29.85 1.19 38.87
N GLN A 152 28.55 1.30 38.83
CA GLN A 152 27.69 0.91 37.71
C GLN A 152 26.99 2.19 37.27
N ASN A 153 27.37 2.70 36.08
CA ASN A 153 26.59 3.69 35.39
C ASN A 153 25.36 2.97 34.85
N ASP A 154 24.26 3.03 35.57
CA ASP A 154 22.96 2.66 35.01
C ASP A 154 22.55 3.73 34.04
N THR A 155 22.74 3.47 32.76
CA THR A 155 22.23 4.29 31.65
C THR A 155 20.84 3.75 31.32
N GLU A 156 19.80 4.53 31.61
CA GLU A 156 18.47 4.29 31.06
C GLU A 156 18.39 4.87 29.63
N LEU A 157 18.01 4.03 28.68
CA LEU A 157 17.64 4.47 27.35
C LEU A 157 16.27 5.15 27.41
N LYS A 158 16.17 6.41 27.07
CA LYS A 158 14.90 7.16 27.10
C LYS A 158 14.60 7.70 25.70
N ILE A 159 13.37 7.49 25.24
CA ILE A 159 12.94 8.09 23.98
C ILE A 159 12.58 9.54 24.25
N LYS A 160 13.32 10.47 23.65
CA LYS A 160 13.02 11.88 23.64
C LYS A 160 12.46 12.25 22.28
N GLY A 161 11.21 12.72 22.24
CA GLY A 161 10.64 13.24 21.03
C GLY A 161 10.88 14.75 20.92
N GLU A 162 11.24 15.19 19.73
CA GLU A 162 11.44 16.61 19.43
C GLU A 162 10.80 16.95 18.07
N TYR A 163 10.24 18.16 17.95
CA TYR A 163 9.74 18.63 16.68
C TYR A 163 10.92 19.06 15.80
N VAL A 164 11.03 18.46 14.63
CA VAL A 164 12.17 18.65 13.71
C VAL A 164 11.69 19.33 12.43
N ASP A 165 12.55 20.14 11.83
CA ASP A 165 12.32 20.68 10.50
C ASP A 165 12.38 19.57 9.45
N GLY A 166 11.22 19.15 8.94
CA GLY A 166 11.11 18.09 7.95
C GLY A 166 9.75 18.07 7.25
N ALA A 167 9.63 17.25 6.21
CA ALA A 167 8.37 17.10 5.49
C ALA A 167 7.40 16.21 6.29
N ASN A 168 6.31 16.78 6.75
CA ASN A 168 5.22 16.01 7.37
C ASN A 168 4.50 15.14 6.34
N MET A 169 4.83 13.85 6.31
CA MET A 169 4.33 12.90 5.31
C MET A 169 2.83 12.62 5.47
N LEU A 170 2.36 12.47 6.70
CA LEU A 170 0.94 12.26 6.98
C LEU A 170 0.12 13.49 6.55
N GLY A 171 0.61 14.68 6.87
CA GLY A 171 0.00 15.93 6.41
C GLY A 171 -0.05 16.03 4.89
N LEU A 172 1.02 15.66 4.17
CA LEU A 172 1.06 15.66 2.71
C LEU A 172 0.00 14.73 2.10
N ILE A 173 -0.22 13.55 2.68
CA ILE A 173 -1.25 12.61 2.22
C ILE A 173 -2.65 13.21 2.45
N VAL A 174 -2.92 13.73 3.63
CA VAL A 174 -4.22 14.35 3.98
C VAL A 174 -4.49 15.57 3.08
N TRP A 175 -3.49 16.41 2.84
CA TRP A 175 -3.60 17.53 1.89
C TRP A 175 -3.82 17.05 0.46
N SER A 176 -3.20 15.95 0.04
CA SER A 176 -3.40 15.35 -1.28
C SER A 176 -4.85 14.90 -1.47
N PHE A 177 -5.46 14.26 -0.45
CA PHE A 177 -6.89 13.93 -0.45
C PHE A 177 -7.75 15.19 -0.55
N THR A 178 -7.46 16.20 0.25
CA THR A 178 -8.21 17.47 0.28
C THR A 178 -8.14 18.16 -1.09
N ILE A 179 -6.95 18.29 -1.65
CA ILE A 179 -6.73 18.87 -2.98
C ILE A 179 -7.47 18.06 -4.06
N GLY A 180 -7.39 16.72 -4.01
CA GLY A 180 -8.11 15.84 -4.93
C GLY A 180 -9.63 16.07 -4.88
N ILE A 181 -10.22 16.19 -3.69
CA ILE A 181 -11.64 16.48 -3.49
C ILE A 181 -12.01 17.87 -4.02
N LEU A 182 -11.19 18.90 -3.75
CA LEU A 182 -11.45 20.28 -4.19
C LEU A 182 -11.38 20.39 -5.73
N ILE A 183 -10.36 19.80 -6.36
CA ILE A 183 -10.24 19.74 -7.83
C ILE A 183 -11.46 19.03 -8.40
N ASN A 184 -11.90 17.97 -7.79
CA ASN A 184 -13.05 17.20 -8.20
C ASN A 184 -14.35 18.04 -8.12
N ARG A 185 -14.56 18.79 -7.04
CA ARG A 185 -15.70 19.70 -6.87
C ARG A 185 -15.70 20.87 -7.87
N ALA A 186 -14.55 21.27 -8.42
CA ALA A 186 -14.45 22.31 -9.42
C ALA A 186 -15.06 21.91 -10.79
N GLY A 187 -15.43 20.66 -11.00
CA GLY A 187 -16.15 20.17 -12.16
C GLY A 187 -15.44 20.48 -13.48
N ARG A 188 -16.11 21.16 -14.43
CA ARG A 188 -15.54 21.45 -15.75
C ARG A 188 -14.27 22.33 -15.69
N ARG A 189 -14.16 23.22 -14.71
CA ARG A 189 -12.99 24.10 -14.53
C ARG A 189 -11.79 23.29 -13.98
N GLY A 190 -12.03 22.23 -13.21
CA GLY A 190 -11.00 21.36 -12.65
C GLY A 190 -10.39 20.37 -13.65
N LYS A 191 -10.95 20.19 -14.86
CA LYS A 191 -10.47 19.17 -15.82
C LYS A 191 -9.00 19.32 -16.20
N VAL A 192 -8.51 20.54 -16.32
CA VAL A 192 -7.09 20.81 -16.65
C VAL A 192 -6.21 20.32 -15.50
N ALA A 193 -6.58 20.62 -14.24
CA ALA A 193 -5.83 20.18 -13.06
C ALA A 193 -5.89 18.64 -12.91
N VAL A 194 -7.03 18.00 -13.17
CA VAL A 194 -7.16 16.53 -13.16
C VAL A 194 -6.22 15.90 -14.19
N ASN A 195 -6.20 16.43 -15.42
CA ASN A 195 -5.32 15.90 -16.47
C ASN A 195 -3.84 16.12 -16.11
N ALA A 196 -3.48 17.30 -15.60
CA ALA A 196 -2.13 17.59 -15.16
C ALA A 196 -1.67 16.65 -14.03
N ALA A 197 -2.50 16.42 -13.03
CA ALA A 197 -2.20 15.48 -11.93
C ALA A 197 -2.01 14.05 -12.45
N ARG A 198 -2.85 13.61 -13.40
CA ARG A 198 -2.73 12.29 -14.01
C ARG A 198 -1.44 12.14 -14.82
N GLU A 199 -1.11 13.12 -15.65
CA GLU A 199 0.11 13.09 -16.46
C GLU A 199 1.37 13.16 -15.57
N LEU A 200 1.33 13.95 -14.50
CA LEU A 200 2.41 14.00 -13.52
C LEU A 200 2.59 12.64 -12.82
N ASN A 201 1.51 12.01 -12.38
CA ASN A 201 1.55 10.66 -11.81
C ASN A 201 2.12 9.63 -12.79
N ASN A 202 1.72 9.70 -14.07
CA ASN A 202 2.25 8.81 -15.09
C ASN A 202 3.75 9.04 -15.30
N ALA A 203 4.19 10.30 -15.36
CA ALA A 203 5.60 10.64 -15.50
C ALA A 203 6.44 10.11 -14.33
N ILE A 204 5.97 10.30 -13.09
CA ILE A 204 6.64 9.77 -11.89
C ILE A 204 6.71 8.24 -11.92
N LYS A 205 5.62 7.55 -12.30
CA LYS A 205 5.62 6.09 -12.47
C LYS A 205 6.63 5.61 -13.52
N ILE A 206 6.83 6.36 -14.58
CA ILE A 206 7.84 6.05 -15.60
C ILE A 206 9.25 6.19 -14.99
N ILE A 207 9.53 7.27 -14.28
CA ILE A 207 10.82 7.49 -13.62
C ILE A 207 11.07 6.39 -12.60
N PHE A 208 10.10 6.10 -11.75
CA PHE A 208 10.19 5.02 -10.75
C PHE A 208 10.52 3.66 -11.41
N LYS A 209 9.95 3.38 -12.57
CA LYS A 209 10.26 2.16 -13.33
C LYS A 209 11.75 2.09 -13.74
N TYR A 210 12.41 3.20 -14.00
CA TYR A 210 13.87 3.19 -14.27
C TYR A 210 14.67 2.90 -13.01
N ILE A 211 14.22 3.37 -11.83
CA ILE A 211 14.86 3.06 -10.55
C ILE A 211 14.78 1.55 -10.28
N LEU A 212 13.65 0.91 -10.59
CA LEU A 212 13.50 -0.53 -10.45
C LEU A 212 14.54 -1.34 -11.27
N TRP A 213 15.16 -0.78 -12.29
CA TRP A 213 16.26 -1.43 -13.00
C TRP A 213 17.56 -1.52 -12.18
N TYR A 214 17.76 -0.58 -11.26
CA TYR A 214 18.87 -0.63 -10.31
C TYR A 214 18.62 -1.64 -9.17
N MET A 215 17.38 -1.98 -8.91
CA MET A 215 16.97 -2.81 -7.77
C MET A 215 17.70 -4.16 -7.66
N PRO A 216 17.92 -4.96 -8.71
CA PRO A 216 18.67 -6.22 -8.57
C PRO A 216 20.10 -6.01 -8.04
N ILE A 217 20.74 -4.89 -8.42
CA ILE A 217 22.08 -4.54 -7.97
C ILE A 217 22.05 -4.08 -6.50
N GLY A 218 21.15 -3.15 -6.16
CA GLY A 218 20.99 -2.65 -4.79
C GLY A 218 20.65 -3.77 -3.80
N ILE A 219 19.71 -4.65 -4.16
CA ILE A 219 19.34 -5.79 -3.31
C ILE A 219 20.53 -6.77 -3.14
N TYR A 220 21.34 -6.98 -4.16
CA TYR A 220 22.54 -7.81 -4.03
C TYR A 220 23.45 -7.29 -2.91
N PHE A 221 23.73 -6.00 -2.89
CA PHE A 221 24.55 -5.38 -1.83
C PHE A 221 23.86 -5.39 -0.48
N LEU A 222 22.58 -5.04 -0.39
CA LEU A 222 21.79 -5.12 0.85
C LEU A 222 21.79 -6.54 1.45
N MET A 223 21.69 -7.58 0.60
CA MET A 223 21.77 -8.96 1.09
C MET A 223 23.14 -9.29 1.68
N ILE A 224 24.23 -8.77 1.09
CA ILE A 224 25.56 -8.94 1.65
C ILE A 224 25.66 -8.27 3.02
N THR A 225 25.24 -7.01 3.12
CA THR A 225 25.22 -6.23 4.37
C THR A 225 24.47 -6.97 5.46
N HIS A 226 23.22 -7.36 5.20
CA HIS A 226 22.42 -8.06 6.21
C HIS A 226 23.03 -9.39 6.65
N VAL A 227 23.65 -10.16 5.75
CA VAL A 227 24.34 -11.41 6.15
C VAL A 227 25.60 -11.12 6.99
N LEU A 228 26.28 -10.02 6.74
CA LEU A 228 27.43 -9.61 7.55
C LEU A 228 27.01 -9.15 8.94
N GLU A 229 25.90 -8.42 9.05
CA GLU A 229 25.34 -7.90 10.29
C GLU A 229 24.68 -8.98 11.18
N ILE A 230 24.19 -10.09 10.61
CA ILE A 230 23.57 -11.17 11.42
C ILE A 230 24.56 -11.64 12.50
N GLU A 231 24.35 -11.27 13.74
CA GLU A 231 25.10 -11.77 14.88
C GLU A 231 24.51 -13.09 15.39
N ASP A 232 23.18 -13.15 15.48
CA ASP A 232 22.43 -14.28 16.03
C ASP A 232 21.34 -14.81 15.10
N TRP A 233 21.08 -16.12 15.15
CA TRP A 233 19.99 -16.77 14.45
C TRP A 233 18.60 -16.34 14.92
N THR A 234 18.50 -15.66 16.06
CA THR A 234 17.26 -15.09 16.60
C THR A 234 16.63 -14.09 15.65
N GLU A 235 17.40 -13.25 14.96
CA GLU A 235 16.91 -12.31 13.94
C GLU A 235 16.25 -13.03 12.76
N VAL A 236 16.85 -14.11 12.29
CA VAL A 236 16.28 -14.93 11.21
C VAL A 236 14.96 -15.56 11.64
N ILE A 237 14.84 -15.98 12.90
CA ILE A 237 13.60 -16.53 13.47
C ILE A 237 12.53 -15.42 13.55
N LYS A 238 12.89 -14.20 13.97
CA LYS A 238 11.98 -13.04 14.00
C LYS A 238 11.43 -12.73 12.61
N LEU A 239 12.29 -12.71 11.59
CA LEU A 239 11.86 -12.57 10.19
C LEU A 239 10.92 -13.69 9.74
N GLY A 240 11.20 -14.93 10.13
CA GLY A 240 10.30 -16.07 9.86
C GLY A 240 8.92 -15.90 10.51
N LYS A 241 8.86 -15.41 11.75
CA LYS A 241 7.61 -15.07 12.44
C LYS A 241 6.85 -13.95 11.73
N LEU A 242 7.55 -12.88 11.29
CA LEU A 242 6.97 -11.79 10.53
C LEU A 242 6.30 -12.29 9.24
N ILE A 243 7.01 -13.10 8.45
CA ILE A 243 6.46 -13.69 7.23
C ILE A 243 5.20 -14.51 7.54
N MET A 244 5.22 -15.31 8.61
CA MET A 244 4.06 -16.09 9.05
C MET A 244 2.87 -15.20 9.40
N VAL A 245 3.08 -14.10 10.14
CA VAL A 245 2.03 -13.13 10.50
C VAL A 245 1.43 -12.50 9.26
N LEU A 246 2.26 -12.09 8.28
CA LEU A 246 1.79 -11.53 7.02
C LEU A 246 0.92 -12.50 6.23
N PHE A 247 1.38 -13.75 6.05
CA PHE A 247 0.59 -14.77 5.35
C PHE A 247 -0.71 -15.13 6.07
N LEU A 248 -0.67 -15.17 7.41
CA LEU A 248 -1.87 -15.39 8.21
C LEU A 248 -2.85 -14.21 8.04
N GLY A 249 -2.35 -12.98 8.05
CA GLY A 249 -3.15 -11.77 7.81
C GLY A 249 -3.81 -11.78 6.43
N PHE A 250 -3.05 -12.10 5.39
CA PHE A 250 -3.56 -12.25 4.02
C PHE A 250 -4.64 -13.34 3.93
N ALA A 251 -4.41 -14.48 4.57
CA ALA A 251 -5.36 -15.59 4.58
C ALA A 251 -6.65 -15.24 5.34
N VAL A 252 -6.54 -14.67 6.54
CA VAL A 252 -7.69 -14.29 7.37
C VAL A 252 -8.50 -13.20 6.65
N HIS A 253 -7.85 -12.18 6.10
CA HIS A 253 -8.56 -11.12 5.36
C HIS A 253 -9.24 -11.67 4.11
N SER A 254 -8.56 -12.51 3.34
CA SER A 254 -9.12 -13.08 2.11
C SER A 254 -10.25 -14.07 2.39
N ILE A 255 -10.12 -14.98 3.38
CA ILE A 255 -11.06 -16.07 3.59
C ILE A 255 -12.21 -15.69 4.53
N ILE A 256 -11.99 -14.74 5.43
CA ILE A 256 -12.96 -14.33 6.45
C ILE A 256 -13.40 -12.87 6.23
N GLY A 257 -12.48 -11.92 6.17
CA GLY A 257 -12.77 -10.50 6.11
C GLY A 257 -13.60 -10.10 4.88
N LEU A 258 -13.06 -10.32 3.70
CA LEU A 258 -13.73 -10.00 2.43
C LEU A 258 -15.07 -10.75 2.23
N PRO A 259 -15.16 -12.07 2.51
CA PRO A 259 -16.42 -12.79 2.43
C PRO A 259 -17.51 -12.27 3.38
N ILE A 260 -17.16 -11.88 4.61
CA ILE A 260 -18.12 -11.31 5.55
C ILE A 260 -18.67 -9.99 5.02
N ILE A 261 -17.78 -9.09 4.53
CA ILE A 261 -18.19 -7.82 3.93
C ILE A 261 -19.13 -8.09 2.75
N TYR A 262 -18.75 -8.97 1.83
CA TYR A 262 -19.56 -9.31 0.65
C TYR A 262 -20.94 -9.81 1.05
N PHE A 263 -20.99 -10.81 1.93
CA PHE A 263 -22.25 -11.40 2.37
C PHE A 263 -23.16 -10.40 3.10
N ALA A 264 -22.56 -9.47 3.86
CA ALA A 264 -23.34 -8.44 4.56
C ALA A 264 -24.13 -7.53 3.60
N PHE A 265 -23.55 -7.19 2.44
CA PHE A 265 -24.16 -6.30 1.46
C PHE A 265 -25.00 -7.01 0.40
N THR A 266 -24.57 -8.19 -0.08
CA THR A 266 -25.22 -8.87 -1.21
C THR A 266 -26.13 -10.01 -0.79
N ARG A 267 -25.90 -10.63 0.39
CA ARG A 267 -26.56 -11.87 0.86
C ARG A 267 -26.34 -13.06 -0.07
N GLU A 268 -25.39 -12.99 -0.99
CA GLU A 268 -25.02 -14.05 -1.90
C GLU A 268 -23.81 -14.84 -1.39
N ASN A 269 -23.56 -16.02 -1.97
CA ASN A 269 -22.44 -16.86 -1.57
C ASN A 269 -21.10 -16.25 -2.01
N PRO A 270 -20.25 -15.77 -1.09
CA PRO A 270 -18.98 -15.14 -1.42
C PRO A 270 -17.96 -16.07 -2.05
N PHE A 271 -18.02 -17.37 -1.76
CA PHE A 271 -17.07 -18.37 -2.26
C PHE A 271 -17.20 -18.62 -3.77
N LEU A 272 -18.30 -18.22 -4.38
CA LEU A 272 -18.47 -18.30 -5.83
C LEU A 272 -17.49 -17.35 -6.56
N ILE A 273 -17.19 -16.20 -5.98
CA ILE A 273 -16.26 -15.22 -6.55
C ILE A 273 -14.88 -15.83 -6.81
N TYR A 274 -14.34 -16.59 -5.86
CA TYR A 274 -13.01 -17.21 -6.02
C TYR A 274 -12.92 -18.06 -7.27
N ARG A 275 -13.98 -18.86 -7.52
CA ARG A 275 -14.06 -19.70 -8.72
C ARG A 275 -14.19 -18.88 -10.00
N GLN A 276 -14.82 -17.72 -9.94
CA GLN A 276 -15.02 -16.85 -11.09
C GLN A 276 -13.75 -16.06 -11.45
N VAL A 277 -12.93 -15.68 -10.44
CA VAL A 277 -11.78 -14.80 -10.64
C VAL A 277 -10.42 -15.48 -10.50
N TYR A 278 -10.35 -16.83 -10.38
CA TYR A 278 -9.09 -17.56 -10.13
C TYR A 278 -7.98 -17.23 -11.13
N LYS A 279 -8.32 -16.98 -12.40
CA LYS A 279 -7.34 -16.62 -13.43
C LYS A 279 -6.69 -15.25 -13.13
N ALA A 280 -7.48 -14.30 -12.64
CA ALA A 280 -6.96 -13.00 -12.23
C ALA A 280 -6.06 -13.13 -11.01
N LEU A 281 -6.41 -14.00 -10.03
CA LEU A 281 -5.59 -14.24 -8.84
C LEU A 281 -4.24 -14.87 -9.18
N ILE A 282 -4.22 -15.89 -10.04
CA ILE A 282 -2.96 -16.50 -10.51
C ILE A 282 -2.12 -15.46 -11.28
N ASN A 283 -2.75 -14.63 -12.11
CA ASN A 283 -2.04 -13.59 -12.83
C ASN A 283 -1.47 -12.52 -11.88
N ALA A 284 -2.23 -12.11 -10.85
CA ALA A 284 -1.76 -11.21 -9.82
C ALA A 284 -0.55 -11.77 -9.07
N LEU A 285 -0.62 -13.04 -8.67
CA LEU A 285 0.47 -13.76 -8.01
C LEU A 285 1.73 -13.84 -8.89
N THR A 286 1.61 -13.89 -10.21
CA THR A 286 2.76 -13.96 -11.11
C THR A 286 3.32 -12.61 -11.50
N MET A 287 2.50 -11.57 -11.52
CA MET A 287 2.89 -10.24 -12.02
C MET A 287 3.29 -9.25 -10.91
N ALA A 288 2.92 -9.51 -9.65
CA ALA A 288 3.11 -8.60 -8.51
C ALA A 288 2.69 -7.15 -8.81
N SER A 289 1.64 -6.97 -9.62
CA SER A 289 1.13 -5.65 -10.01
C SER A 289 -0.35 -5.70 -10.35
N SER A 290 -1.18 -5.05 -9.55
CA SER A 290 -2.63 -4.93 -9.78
C SER A 290 -2.94 -4.26 -11.12
N SER A 291 -2.17 -3.23 -11.48
CA SER A 291 -2.32 -2.53 -12.76
C SER A 291 -1.99 -3.42 -13.98
N ALA A 292 -0.98 -4.28 -13.88
CA ALA A 292 -0.63 -5.23 -14.94
C ALA A 292 -1.65 -6.37 -15.06
N THR A 293 -2.30 -6.74 -13.95
CA THR A 293 -3.33 -7.76 -13.88
C THR A 293 -4.70 -7.27 -14.36
N LEU A 294 -4.93 -5.96 -14.35
CA LEU A 294 -6.22 -5.33 -14.64
C LEU A 294 -6.94 -5.86 -15.90
N PRO A 295 -6.28 -6.10 -17.05
CA PRO A 295 -6.98 -6.64 -18.23
C PRO A 295 -7.60 -8.02 -17.99
N VAL A 296 -6.90 -8.89 -17.25
CA VAL A 296 -7.39 -10.24 -16.90
C VAL A 296 -8.49 -10.16 -15.84
N THR A 297 -8.37 -9.24 -14.89
CA THR A 297 -9.39 -8.98 -13.87
C THR A 297 -10.67 -8.47 -14.51
N LEU A 298 -10.58 -7.52 -15.47
CA LEU A 298 -11.72 -7.05 -16.26
C LEU A 298 -12.42 -8.21 -16.97
N GLN A 299 -11.67 -9.06 -17.67
CA GLN A 299 -12.23 -10.21 -18.37
C GLN A 299 -12.95 -11.15 -17.40
N CYS A 300 -12.38 -11.46 -16.24
CA CYS A 300 -13.03 -12.31 -15.23
C CYS A 300 -14.31 -11.67 -14.69
N CYS A 301 -14.33 -10.38 -14.42
CA CYS A 301 -15.52 -9.69 -13.92
C CYS A 301 -16.63 -9.58 -14.99
N GLU A 302 -16.26 -9.31 -16.24
CA GLU A 302 -17.21 -9.20 -17.36
C GLU A 302 -17.80 -10.58 -17.74
N GLU A 303 -16.95 -11.58 -17.96
CA GLU A 303 -17.36 -12.88 -18.51
C GLU A 303 -17.89 -13.86 -17.45
N ASN A 304 -17.19 -13.98 -16.30
CA ASN A 304 -17.49 -14.98 -15.28
C ASN A 304 -18.45 -14.45 -14.21
N MET A 305 -18.21 -13.25 -13.67
CA MET A 305 -19.08 -12.61 -12.68
C MET A 305 -20.31 -11.96 -13.34
N LYS A 306 -20.30 -11.77 -14.66
CA LYS A 306 -21.38 -11.15 -15.45
C LYS A 306 -21.76 -9.73 -14.98
N VAL A 307 -20.79 -9.00 -14.53
CA VAL A 307 -20.96 -7.57 -14.22
C VAL A 307 -21.12 -6.78 -15.52
N ASP A 308 -21.98 -5.76 -15.52
CA ASP A 308 -22.17 -4.90 -16.69
C ASP A 308 -20.83 -4.36 -17.22
N VAL A 309 -20.56 -4.58 -18.50
CA VAL A 309 -19.27 -4.27 -19.14
C VAL A 309 -18.92 -2.77 -19.02
N ARG A 310 -19.92 -1.89 -19.19
CA ARG A 310 -19.74 -0.42 -19.09
C ARG A 310 -19.36 -0.03 -17.68
N PHE A 311 -20.06 -0.61 -16.70
CA PHE A 311 -19.82 -0.37 -15.28
C PHE A 311 -18.46 -0.91 -14.87
N CYS A 312 -18.13 -2.15 -15.24
CA CYS A 312 -16.87 -2.80 -14.91
C CYS A 312 -15.66 -2.01 -15.45
N ARG A 313 -15.66 -1.66 -16.73
CA ARG A 313 -14.57 -0.89 -17.38
C ARG A 313 -14.38 0.52 -16.83
N LEU A 314 -15.43 1.07 -16.23
CA LEU A 314 -15.37 2.38 -15.61
C LEU A 314 -14.88 2.32 -14.17
N THR A 315 -15.36 1.35 -13.41
CA THR A 315 -15.19 1.27 -11.96
C THR A 315 -13.94 0.50 -11.55
N LEU A 316 -13.67 -0.64 -12.18
CA LEU A 316 -12.55 -1.50 -11.79
C LEU A 316 -11.17 -0.82 -11.89
N PRO A 317 -10.84 -0.02 -12.93
CA PRO A 317 -9.57 0.70 -12.96
C PRO A 317 -9.39 1.70 -11.81
N ILE A 318 -10.50 2.24 -11.30
CA ILE A 318 -10.49 3.16 -10.16
C ILE A 318 -10.25 2.38 -8.88
N VAL A 319 -11.06 1.33 -8.65
CA VAL A 319 -10.95 0.47 -7.47
C VAL A 319 -9.56 -0.14 -7.38
N SER A 320 -9.02 -0.69 -8.45
CA SER A 320 -7.68 -1.30 -8.49
C SER A 320 -6.52 -0.34 -8.24
N THR A 321 -6.79 0.98 -8.22
CA THR A 321 -5.78 1.99 -7.92
C THR A 321 -5.80 2.39 -6.44
N ILE A 322 -6.97 2.33 -5.78
CA ILE A 322 -7.16 2.83 -4.41
C ILE A 322 -7.40 1.73 -3.38
N ASN A 323 -7.79 0.52 -3.79
CA ASN A 323 -8.11 -0.59 -2.89
C ASN A 323 -6.88 -1.52 -2.76
N MET A 324 -5.98 -1.21 -1.83
CA MET A 324 -4.72 -1.91 -1.62
C MET A 324 -4.70 -2.63 -0.25
N ASN A 325 -5.65 -3.55 -0.05
CA ASN A 325 -5.84 -4.24 1.24
C ASN A 325 -4.62 -5.09 1.67
N GLY A 326 -3.98 -5.78 0.71
CA GLY A 326 -2.77 -6.56 0.98
C GLY A 326 -1.61 -5.67 1.39
N MET A 327 -1.48 -4.49 0.74
CA MET A 327 -0.47 -3.51 1.12
C MET A 327 -0.75 -2.93 2.51
N ALA A 328 -2.01 -2.63 2.83
CA ALA A 328 -2.39 -2.13 4.15
C ALA A 328 -2.05 -3.11 5.28
N ILE A 329 -2.24 -4.43 5.06
CA ILE A 329 -1.81 -5.47 6.02
C ILE A 329 -0.28 -5.47 6.14
N TYR A 330 0.42 -5.43 5.01
CA TYR A 330 1.88 -5.41 5.00
C TYR A 330 2.42 -4.21 5.78
N GLU A 331 1.97 -3.02 5.46
CA GLU A 331 2.43 -1.77 6.05
C GLU A 331 2.25 -1.72 7.57
N VAL A 332 1.06 -2.11 8.05
CA VAL A 332 0.79 -2.08 9.49
C VAL A 332 1.59 -3.13 10.25
N VAL A 333 1.72 -4.33 9.69
CA VAL A 333 2.49 -5.42 10.33
C VAL A 333 3.98 -5.12 10.30
N ALA A 334 4.49 -4.59 9.19
CA ALA A 334 5.89 -4.21 9.06
C ALA A 334 6.27 -3.05 10.01
N ALA A 335 5.42 -2.03 10.12
CA ALA A 335 5.69 -0.88 10.99
C ALA A 335 5.73 -1.29 12.48
N VAL A 336 4.80 -2.13 12.93
CA VAL A 336 4.81 -2.66 14.31
C VAL A 336 6.04 -3.53 14.54
N PHE A 337 6.37 -4.41 13.59
CA PHE A 337 7.54 -5.28 13.69
C PHE A 337 8.86 -4.50 13.82
N ILE A 338 9.05 -3.43 13.04
CA ILE A 338 10.26 -2.59 13.15
C ILE A 338 10.30 -1.86 14.51
N ALA A 339 9.15 -1.41 15.01
CA ALA A 339 9.08 -0.81 16.35
C ALA A 339 9.44 -1.84 17.46
N GLU A 340 8.97 -3.09 17.32
CA GLU A 340 9.33 -4.18 18.22
C GLU A 340 10.84 -4.52 18.16
N LEU A 341 11.44 -4.53 16.94
CA LEU A 341 12.89 -4.73 16.78
C LEU A 341 13.71 -3.61 17.43
N ALA A 342 13.20 -2.40 17.40
CA ALA A 342 13.81 -1.24 18.08
C ALA A 342 13.53 -1.24 19.61
N HIS A 343 12.95 -2.29 20.17
CA HIS A 343 12.57 -2.44 21.58
C HIS A 343 11.64 -1.34 22.11
N ILE A 344 10.76 -0.80 21.24
CA ILE A 344 9.84 0.26 21.60
C ILE A 344 8.50 -0.33 22.03
N ASN A 345 8.10 -0.10 23.28
CA ASN A 345 6.77 -0.43 23.75
C ASN A 345 5.72 0.51 23.15
N LEU A 346 4.89 -0.04 22.27
CA LEU A 346 3.87 0.72 21.57
C LEU A 346 2.66 1.02 22.47
N SER A 347 2.49 2.28 22.86
CA SER A 347 1.25 2.72 23.50
C SER A 347 0.04 2.61 22.55
N ALA A 348 -1.16 2.58 23.12
CA ALA A 348 -2.39 2.56 22.32
C ALA A 348 -2.46 3.70 21.28
N SER A 349 -1.90 4.86 21.59
CA SER A 349 -1.83 6.01 20.70
C SER A 349 -0.94 5.74 19.48
N TYR A 350 0.23 5.11 19.67
CA TYR A 350 1.11 4.69 18.58
C TYR A 350 0.45 3.67 17.68
N ILE A 351 -0.19 2.65 18.26
CA ILE A 351 -0.90 1.60 17.53
C ILE A 351 -2.00 2.18 16.64
N ILE A 352 -2.81 3.09 17.19
CA ILE A 352 -3.88 3.78 16.43
C ILE A 352 -3.27 4.64 15.32
N SER A 353 -2.20 5.38 15.62
CA SER A 353 -1.52 6.24 14.65
C SER A 353 -0.91 5.43 13.50
N ILE A 354 -0.19 4.34 13.80
CA ILE A 354 0.35 3.41 12.80
C ILE A 354 -0.79 2.85 11.94
N GLY A 355 -1.87 2.35 12.56
CA GLY A 355 -3.00 1.79 11.84
C GLY A 355 -3.68 2.79 10.90
N LEU A 356 -3.90 4.02 11.36
CA LEU A 356 -4.51 5.07 10.56
C LEU A 356 -3.58 5.52 9.42
N THR A 357 -2.29 5.69 9.72
CA THR A 357 -1.30 6.10 8.72
C THR A 357 -1.13 5.03 7.65
N SER A 358 -1.06 3.74 8.03
CA SER A 358 -1.02 2.62 7.08
C SER A 358 -2.27 2.55 6.21
N ALA A 359 -3.46 2.74 6.79
CA ALA A 359 -4.70 2.80 6.01
C ALA A 359 -4.68 3.92 4.97
N VAL A 360 -4.14 5.08 5.32
CA VAL A 360 -4.06 6.24 4.42
C VAL A 360 -2.93 6.07 3.40
N ALA A 361 -1.77 5.54 3.79
CA ALA A 361 -0.63 5.28 2.92
C ALA A 361 -0.98 4.24 1.83
N SER A 362 -1.71 3.18 2.19
CA SER A 362 -2.12 2.14 1.25
C SER A 362 -2.94 2.68 0.07
N PHE A 363 -3.76 3.73 0.25
CA PHE A 363 -4.46 4.40 -0.86
C PHE A 363 -3.49 5.06 -1.86
N GLY A 364 -2.29 5.41 -1.40
CA GLY A 364 -1.24 6.02 -2.22
C GLY A 364 -0.31 5.02 -2.92
N ALA A 365 -0.35 3.74 -2.55
CA ALA A 365 0.59 2.72 -3.00
C ALA A 365 0.57 2.43 -4.52
N ALA A 366 -0.41 2.94 -5.24
CA ALA A 366 -0.46 3.06 -6.71
C ALA A 366 -0.24 1.77 -7.52
N GLY A 367 -0.29 0.58 -6.91
CA GLY A 367 -0.05 -0.71 -7.58
C GLY A 367 1.33 -0.85 -8.21
N VAL A 368 2.33 -0.17 -7.66
CA VAL A 368 3.73 -0.24 -8.09
C VAL A 368 4.44 -1.30 -7.24
N PRO A 369 5.18 -2.25 -7.85
CA PRO A 369 5.85 -3.31 -7.10
C PRO A 369 6.93 -2.75 -6.16
N MET A 370 7.13 -3.45 -5.03
CA MET A 370 8.21 -3.20 -4.06
C MET A 370 8.24 -1.78 -3.45
N LEU A 371 7.07 -1.20 -3.21
CA LEU A 371 6.93 0.08 -2.54
C LEU A 371 6.89 -0.07 -0.99
N GLY A 372 6.76 -1.28 -0.49
CA GLY A 372 6.54 -1.59 0.93
C GLY A 372 7.56 -1.00 1.89
N PRO A 373 8.88 -1.25 1.77
CA PRO A 373 9.86 -0.67 2.69
C PRO A 373 9.86 0.86 2.67
N ALA A 374 9.72 1.47 1.49
CA ALA A 374 9.65 2.93 1.39
C ALA A 374 8.40 3.51 2.06
N SER A 375 7.25 2.84 1.95
CA SER A 375 6.03 3.24 2.67
C SER A 375 6.13 2.95 4.16
N THR A 376 6.79 1.86 4.59
CA THR A 376 7.04 1.57 6.01
C THR A 376 7.92 2.65 6.65
N ILE A 377 9.00 3.08 6.00
CA ILE A 377 9.80 4.22 6.47
C ILE A 377 8.92 5.46 6.64
N LEU A 378 8.10 5.76 5.63
CA LEU A 378 7.21 6.90 5.66
C LEU A 378 6.19 6.82 6.81
N ILE A 379 5.66 5.64 7.11
CA ILE A 379 4.75 5.42 8.23
C ILE A 379 5.47 5.64 9.55
N LEU A 380 6.62 5.00 9.77
CA LEU A 380 7.40 5.13 11.00
C LEU A 380 7.83 6.57 11.26
N THR A 381 8.40 7.24 10.26
CA THR A 381 8.81 8.65 10.38
C THR A 381 7.62 9.58 10.63
N SER A 382 6.45 9.31 10.05
CA SER A 382 5.25 10.13 10.30
C SER A 382 4.68 9.98 11.71
N VAL A 383 4.97 8.86 12.38
CA VAL A 383 4.57 8.57 13.77
C VAL A 383 5.70 8.92 14.75
N GLY A 384 6.86 9.36 14.24
CA GLY A 384 8.03 9.70 15.04
C GLY A 384 8.79 8.47 15.56
N LEU A 385 8.73 7.35 14.88
CA LEU A 385 9.47 6.13 15.22
C LEU A 385 10.73 5.97 14.36
N PRO A 386 11.81 5.38 14.91
CA PRO A 386 13.03 5.14 14.15
C PRO A 386 12.78 4.14 13.00
N ALA A 387 13.35 4.44 11.84
CA ALA A 387 13.19 3.63 10.63
C ALA A 387 14.51 2.99 10.18
N LYS A 388 15.50 2.86 11.08
CA LYS A 388 16.85 2.39 10.76
C LYS A 388 16.84 0.97 10.19
N ASP A 389 16.05 0.06 10.77
CA ASP A 389 16.09 -1.36 10.45
C ASP A 389 15.09 -1.77 9.34
N VAL A 390 14.47 -0.80 8.67
CA VAL A 390 13.49 -1.10 7.59
C VAL A 390 14.13 -1.83 6.40
N SER A 391 15.43 -1.67 6.20
CA SER A 391 16.18 -2.37 5.14
C SER A 391 16.04 -3.90 5.23
N ILE A 392 15.88 -4.47 6.43
CA ILE A 392 15.69 -5.90 6.66
C ILE A 392 14.43 -6.46 5.95
N LEU A 393 13.40 -5.62 5.78
CA LEU A 393 12.15 -6.00 5.09
C LEU A 393 12.39 -6.32 3.61
N MET A 394 13.41 -5.71 2.98
CA MET A 394 13.70 -5.91 1.56
C MET A 394 14.14 -7.34 1.24
N VAL A 395 14.61 -8.08 2.24
CA VAL A 395 15.03 -9.49 2.10
C VAL A 395 13.93 -10.36 1.50
N PHE A 396 12.68 -10.13 1.88
CA PHE A 396 11.56 -10.98 1.50
C PHE A 396 10.40 -10.22 0.84
N GLU A 397 10.45 -8.89 0.77
CA GLU A 397 9.34 -8.07 0.26
C GLU A 397 8.90 -8.49 -1.14
N TRP A 398 9.85 -8.73 -2.04
CA TRP A 398 9.55 -9.17 -3.40
C TRP A 398 8.63 -10.41 -3.43
N PHE A 399 8.82 -11.32 -2.46
CA PHE A 399 8.01 -12.53 -2.35
C PHE A 399 6.63 -12.24 -1.75
N VAL A 400 6.59 -11.44 -0.69
CA VAL A 400 5.34 -11.05 -0.02
C VAL A 400 4.47 -10.18 -0.93
N ASP A 401 5.06 -9.30 -1.73
CA ASP A 401 4.36 -8.41 -2.66
C ASP A 401 3.50 -9.16 -3.69
N HIS A 402 3.93 -10.34 -4.13
CA HIS A 402 3.13 -11.21 -5.00
C HIS A 402 1.81 -11.62 -4.34
N PHE A 403 1.85 -11.99 -3.07
CA PHE A 403 0.66 -12.38 -2.30
C PHE A 403 -0.17 -11.17 -1.90
N ALA A 404 0.44 -10.08 -1.50
CA ALA A 404 -0.23 -8.82 -1.24
C ALA A 404 -1.02 -8.34 -2.47
N THR A 405 -0.41 -8.41 -3.66
CA THR A 405 -1.07 -8.09 -4.93
C THR A 405 -2.26 -9.01 -5.21
N MET A 406 -2.14 -10.30 -4.91
CA MET A 406 -3.25 -11.24 -5.05
C MET A 406 -4.43 -10.85 -4.13
N VAL A 407 -4.16 -10.44 -2.89
CA VAL A 407 -5.18 -9.95 -1.95
C VAL A 407 -5.82 -8.66 -2.44
N ASN A 408 -5.04 -7.72 -3.00
CA ASN A 408 -5.55 -6.49 -3.60
C ASN A 408 -6.54 -6.80 -4.73
N VAL A 409 -6.14 -7.62 -5.71
CA VAL A 409 -6.99 -8.00 -6.85
C VAL A 409 -8.24 -8.76 -6.39
N LEU A 410 -8.13 -9.60 -5.37
CA LEU A 410 -9.28 -10.28 -4.78
C LEU A 410 -10.26 -9.26 -4.18
N GLY A 411 -9.76 -8.30 -3.40
CA GLY A 411 -10.54 -7.21 -2.85
C GLY A 411 -11.23 -6.37 -3.94
N ASP A 412 -10.54 -6.10 -5.06
CA ASP A 412 -11.13 -5.40 -6.20
C ASP A 412 -12.33 -6.15 -6.78
N CYS A 413 -12.22 -7.48 -6.93
CA CYS A 413 -13.30 -8.32 -7.45
C CYS A 413 -14.50 -8.37 -6.49
N PHE A 414 -14.27 -8.47 -5.18
CA PHE A 414 -15.33 -8.38 -4.18
C PHE A 414 -16.00 -7.00 -4.20
N GLY A 415 -15.21 -5.93 -4.30
CA GLY A 415 -15.70 -4.56 -4.39
C GLY A 415 -16.60 -4.33 -5.59
N ILE A 416 -16.15 -4.76 -6.78
CA ILE A 416 -16.96 -4.66 -8.00
C ILE A 416 -18.27 -5.42 -7.86
N GLY A 417 -18.27 -6.62 -7.28
CA GLY A 417 -19.48 -7.41 -7.03
C GLY A 417 -20.47 -6.66 -6.12
N ILE A 418 -20.00 -6.12 -4.99
CA ILE A 418 -20.81 -5.34 -4.05
C ILE A 418 -21.38 -4.09 -4.71
N ILE A 419 -20.52 -3.27 -5.33
CA ILE A 419 -20.91 -1.96 -5.89
C ILE A 419 -21.86 -2.17 -7.07
N SER A 420 -21.63 -3.17 -7.92
CA SER A 420 -22.53 -3.54 -9.00
C SER A 420 -23.92 -3.94 -8.47
N HIS A 421 -23.96 -4.74 -7.40
CA HIS A 421 -25.22 -5.13 -6.75
C HIS A 421 -25.98 -3.92 -6.22
N LEU A 422 -25.30 -2.99 -5.54
CA LEU A 422 -25.90 -1.78 -4.98
C LEU A 422 -26.36 -0.77 -6.06
N CYS A 423 -25.71 -0.76 -7.23
CA CYS A 423 -26.02 0.13 -8.36
C CYS A 423 -26.96 -0.47 -9.40
N GLN A 424 -27.54 -1.67 -9.19
CA GLN A 424 -28.40 -2.35 -10.18
C GLN A 424 -29.58 -1.49 -10.67
N ASN A 425 -30.19 -0.73 -9.80
CA ASN A 425 -31.35 0.12 -10.17
C ASN A 425 -30.93 1.27 -11.10
N GLU A 426 -29.77 1.87 -10.86
CA GLU A 426 -29.23 2.95 -11.72
C GLU A 426 -28.82 2.42 -13.10
N LEU A 427 -28.29 1.21 -13.18
CA LEU A 427 -27.96 0.56 -14.44
C LEU A 427 -29.21 0.29 -15.27
N LYS A 428 -30.30 -0.19 -14.63
CA LYS A 428 -31.60 -0.39 -15.30
C LYS A 428 -32.22 0.94 -15.79
N GLU A 429 -32.11 2.02 -15.03
CA GLU A 429 -32.61 3.34 -15.46
C GLU A 429 -31.81 3.88 -16.66
N LEU A 430 -30.49 3.64 -16.70
CA LEU A 430 -29.65 3.99 -17.84
C LEU A 430 -30.04 3.21 -19.10
N ASP A 431 -30.37 1.90 -18.97
CA ASP A 431 -30.82 1.08 -20.08
C ASP A 431 -32.20 1.53 -20.60
N HIS A 432 -33.12 1.86 -19.72
CA HIS A 432 -34.43 2.39 -20.10
C HIS A 432 -34.29 3.75 -20.82
N SER A 433 -33.41 4.63 -20.33
CA SER A 433 -33.17 5.93 -20.97
C SER A 433 -32.44 5.82 -22.31
N ALA A 434 -31.55 4.84 -22.47
CA ALA A 434 -30.89 4.54 -23.72
C ALA A 434 -31.88 3.93 -24.76
N SER A 435 -32.73 3.00 -24.34
CA SER A 435 -33.80 2.44 -25.19
C SER A 435 -34.80 3.51 -25.59
N GLY A 436 -35.22 4.39 -24.71
CA GLY A 436 -36.13 5.50 -25.03
C GLY A 436 -35.51 6.48 -26.03
N ARG A 437 -34.21 6.79 -25.90
CA ARG A 437 -33.51 7.65 -26.89
C ARG A 437 -33.40 7.00 -28.26
N SER A 438 -33.11 5.71 -28.33
CA SER A 438 -33.06 5.00 -29.64
C SER A 438 -34.43 4.93 -30.31
N ILE A 439 -35.52 4.75 -29.55
CA ILE A 439 -36.88 4.75 -30.09
C ILE A 439 -37.24 6.16 -30.64
N VAL A 440 -36.97 7.22 -29.83
CA VAL A 440 -37.22 8.61 -30.28
C VAL A 440 -36.37 8.97 -31.49
N GLN A 441 -35.13 8.50 -31.62
CA GLN A 441 -34.27 8.71 -32.75
C GLN A 441 -34.80 7.97 -33.99
N ILE A 442 -35.28 6.75 -33.84
CA ILE A 442 -35.91 5.98 -34.91
C ILE A 442 -37.23 6.63 -35.36
N GLU A 443 -38.06 7.13 -34.45
CA GLU A 443 -39.28 7.89 -34.79
C GLU A 443 -38.97 9.18 -35.49
N LEU A 444 -37.92 9.93 -35.10
CA LEU A 444 -37.46 11.14 -35.77
C LEU A 444 -36.93 10.83 -37.18
N ASP A 445 -36.17 9.77 -37.36
CA ASP A 445 -35.66 9.36 -38.66
C ASP A 445 -36.80 8.87 -39.58
N LEU A 446 -37.83 8.18 -39.03
CA LEU A 446 -39.01 7.78 -39.76
C LEU A 446 -39.91 8.96 -40.16
N SER A 447 -40.07 9.97 -39.27
CA SER A 447 -40.82 11.17 -39.58
C SER A 447 -40.13 12.05 -40.63
N CYS A 448 -38.82 11.94 -40.81
CA CYS A 448 -38.07 12.57 -41.90
C CYS A 448 -38.18 11.81 -43.25
N LEU A 449 -38.70 10.56 -43.24
CA LEU A 449 -38.88 9.73 -44.42
C LEU A 449 -40.31 9.69 -44.96
N GLU A 450 -41.28 10.37 -44.33
CA GLU A 450 -42.60 10.52 -44.89
C GLU A 450 -42.55 11.40 -46.15
N PRO A 451 -43.00 10.92 -47.31
CA PRO A 451 -42.96 11.71 -48.53
C PRO A 451 -43.91 12.87 -48.41
N ASN A 452 -43.40 14.05 -48.73
CA ASN A 452 -44.13 15.32 -48.82
C ASN A 452 -45.07 15.26 -50.00
N ASP A 453 -46.24 14.59 -49.88
CA ASP A 453 -47.30 14.47 -50.86
C ASP A 453 -48.18 15.72 -50.97
N GLN A 454 -47.59 16.89 -50.95
CA GLN A 454 -48.30 18.15 -51.26
C GLN A 454 -47.40 19.05 -52.12
N LEU A 455 -47.34 18.79 -53.40
CA LEU A 455 -47.06 19.82 -54.46
C LEU A 455 -47.38 19.24 -55.82
N ILE A 456 -48.66 19.16 -56.21
CA ILE A 456 -49.10 19.23 -57.57
C ILE A 456 -49.98 20.48 -57.71
N PRO A 457 -49.53 21.59 -58.31
CA PRO A 457 -50.41 22.63 -58.72
C PRO A 457 -50.94 22.25 -60.10
N SER A 458 -52.22 22.39 -60.27
CA SER A 458 -53.01 22.35 -61.53
C SER A 458 -52.57 23.30 -62.58
#